data_c2a5db585ca76ba521d3c46bd863aab0
#
_entry.id   c2a5db585ca76ba521d3c46bd863aab0
#
_cell.length_a   1.000
_cell.length_b   1.000
_cell.length_c   1.000
_cell.angle_alpha   90.00
_cell.angle_beta   90.00
_cell.angle_gamma   90.00
#
_symmetry.space_group_name_H-M   'P 1'
#
loop_
_entity.id
_entity.type
_entity.pdbx_description
1 polymer ?
#
loop_
_entity_poly.entity_id
_entity_poly.type
_entity_poly.pdbx_seq_one_letter_code
_entity_poly.pdbx_strand_id
1 'polypeptide(L)'
;MAKAVGVGGIFLKARDPKALSAWYAEQFGISAAGPGYLFFDGPESTGMTTFAHFPADSGYFGGGPQQSMINLRVDDLDALLGQLTAAGVRIDPKREDADYGRFAWVWDPEGNRVELWQPAI
;
A
#
# COMPACT_ATOMS: atom_id res chain seq x y z
N MET A 1 0.43 -8.40 21.03
CA MET A 1 0.22 -7.05 20.51
C MET A 1 0.26 -7.05 18.98
N ALA A 2 -0.71 -6.44 18.33
CA ALA A 2 -0.73 -6.35 16.87
C ALA A 2 0.36 -5.41 16.37
N LYS A 3 0.90 -5.71 15.21
CA LYS A 3 2.04 -4.94 14.66
C LYS A 3 2.10 -5.03 13.14
N ALA A 4 2.84 -4.11 12.55
CA ALA A 4 3.23 -4.23 11.16
C ALA A 4 4.34 -5.30 11.04
N VAL A 5 4.23 -6.13 10.00
CA VAL A 5 5.14 -7.27 9.80
C VAL A 5 5.93 -7.16 8.49
N GLY A 6 5.76 -6.09 7.75
CA GLY A 6 6.53 -5.87 6.53
C GLY A 6 5.92 -4.77 5.67
N VAL A 7 6.63 -4.41 4.62
CA VAL A 7 6.12 -3.50 3.61
C VAL A 7 5.31 -4.32 2.60
N GLY A 8 4.02 -4.02 2.50
CA GLY A 8 3.12 -4.69 1.56
C GLY A 8 3.06 -4.03 0.20
N GLY A 9 3.47 -2.77 0.11
CA GLY A 9 3.47 -2.08 -1.17
C GLY A 9 4.09 -0.70 -1.13
N ILE A 10 4.53 -0.27 -2.29
CA ILE A 10 5.01 1.08 -2.55
C ILE A 10 4.18 1.62 -3.70
N PHE A 11 3.50 2.74 -3.48
CA PHE A 11 2.60 3.32 -4.48
C PHE A 11 3.12 4.70 -4.87
N LEU A 12 3.27 4.93 -6.16
CA LEU A 12 3.78 6.19 -6.69
C LEU A 12 2.76 6.81 -7.64
N LYS A 13 2.64 8.13 -7.61
CA LYS A 13 1.88 8.85 -8.63
C LYS A 13 2.70 8.96 -9.90
N ALA A 14 2.06 8.84 -11.05
CA ALA A 14 2.72 8.88 -12.34
C ALA A 14 1.82 9.58 -13.36
N ARG A 15 2.44 10.27 -14.33
CA ARG A 15 1.69 10.88 -15.44
C ARG A 15 1.07 9.82 -16.33
N ASP A 16 1.79 8.71 -16.51
CA ASP A 16 1.32 7.57 -17.30
C ASP A 16 1.67 6.30 -16.52
N PRO A 17 0.77 5.85 -15.62
CA PRO A 17 1.04 4.69 -14.78
C PRO A 17 1.35 3.42 -15.57
N LYS A 18 0.64 3.18 -16.68
CA LYS A 18 0.85 2.00 -17.49
C LYS A 18 2.23 1.99 -18.14
N ALA A 19 2.64 3.12 -18.71
CA ALA A 19 3.94 3.23 -19.34
C ALA A 19 5.06 3.13 -18.32
N LEU A 20 4.91 3.74 -17.16
CA LEU A 20 5.92 3.67 -16.12
C LEU A 20 6.06 2.24 -15.57
N SER A 21 4.96 1.55 -15.35
CA SER A 21 5.01 0.16 -14.90
C SER A 21 5.67 -0.74 -15.95
N ALA A 22 5.37 -0.53 -17.24
CA ALA A 22 6.01 -1.29 -18.31
C ALA A 22 7.52 -1.05 -18.34
N TRP A 23 7.95 0.17 -18.09
CA TRP A 23 9.38 0.49 -18.02
C TRP A 23 10.08 -0.28 -16.89
N TYR A 24 9.47 -0.27 -15.69
CA TYR A 24 10.04 -1.01 -14.55
C TYR A 24 10.06 -2.52 -14.80
N ALA A 25 9.00 -3.06 -15.41
CA ALA A 25 8.95 -4.48 -15.74
C ALA A 25 10.07 -4.84 -16.71
N GLU A 26 10.27 -4.04 -17.74
CA GLU A 26 11.27 -4.31 -18.78
C GLU A 26 12.70 -4.15 -18.25
N GLN A 27 12.98 -3.06 -17.54
CA GLN A 27 14.35 -2.76 -17.13
C GLN A 27 14.81 -3.56 -15.92
N PHE A 28 13.90 -3.98 -15.05
CA PHE A 28 14.26 -4.63 -13.79
C PHE A 28 13.70 -6.04 -13.65
N GLY A 29 13.02 -6.55 -14.67
CA GLY A 29 12.53 -7.93 -14.64
C GLY A 29 11.41 -8.16 -13.64
N ILE A 30 10.63 -7.12 -13.30
CA ILE A 30 9.54 -7.24 -12.35
C ILE A 30 8.28 -7.70 -13.09
N SER A 31 7.54 -8.64 -12.50
CA SER A 31 6.35 -9.20 -13.16
C SER A 31 5.18 -8.22 -13.14
N ALA A 32 4.58 -8.02 -14.32
CA ALA A 32 3.38 -7.19 -14.43
C ALA A 32 2.15 -8.01 -14.02
N ALA A 33 1.32 -7.40 -13.15
CA ALA A 33 0.10 -8.04 -12.66
C ALA A 33 -1.16 -7.37 -13.18
N GLY A 34 -1.00 -6.31 -13.98
CA GLY A 34 -2.09 -5.53 -14.55
C GLY A 34 -1.61 -4.13 -14.84
N PRO A 35 -2.45 -3.27 -15.47
CA PRO A 35 -2.04 -1.90 -15.75
C PRO A 35 -1.72 -1.15 -14.46
N GLY A 36 -0.49 -0.69 -14.32
CA GLY A 36 -0.05 0.05 -13.14
C GLY A 36 0.36 -0.79 -11.95
N TYR A 37 0.31 -2.11 -12.02
CA TYR A 37 0.66 -2.99 -10.89
C TYR A 37 1.77 -3.95 -11.23
N LEU A 38 2.75 -4.05 -10.34
CA LEU A 38 3.89 -4.95 -10.46
C LEU A 38 4.02 -5.75 -9.17
N PHE A 39 4.50 -6.98 -9.29
CA PHE A 39 4.80 -7.84 -8.13
C PHE A 39 6.22 -8.36 -8.23
N PHE A 40 6.88 -8.44 -7.10
CA PHE A 40 8.16 -9.13 -6.98
C PHE A 40 7.86 -10.61 -6.78
N ASP A 41 8.27 -11.43 -7.73
CA ASP A 41 8.04 -12.87 -7.68
C ASP A 41 9.34 -13.63 -7.87
N GLY A 42 9.26 -14.96 -7.85
CA GLY A 42 10.42 -15.82 -7.97
C GLY A 42 10.95 -16.27 -6.62
N PRO A 43 11.86 -17.27 -6.63
CA PRO A 43 12.31 -17.88 -5.36
C PRO A 43 13.13 -16.95 -4.49
N GLU A 44 13.70 -15.87 -5.02
CA GLU A 44 14.46 -14.88 -4.26
C GLU A 44 13.58 -13.83 -3.60
N SER A 45 12.30 -13.76 -3.98
CA SER A 45 11.39 -12.77 -3.42
C SER A 45 11.02 -13.13 -1.98
N THR A 46 11.01 -12.13 -1.09
CA THR A 46 10.66 -12.32 0.31
C THR A 46 9.39 -11.56 0.63
N GLY A 47 8.37 -12.31 1.03
CA GLY A 47 7.08 -11.72 1.36
C GLY A 47 6.36 -11.21 0.13
N MET A 48 5.24 -10.54 0.36
CA MET A 48 4.40 -10.03 -0.71
C MET A 48 4.48 -8.50 -0.72
N THR A 49 5.07 -7.95 -1.78
CA THR A 49 5.19 -6.50 -1.95
C THR A 49 4.67 -6.10 -3.32
N THR A 50 3.72 -5.19 -3.34
CA THR A 50 3.16 -4.61 -4.56
C THR A 50 3.90 -3.33 -4.90
N PHE A 51 4.24 -3.13 -6.15
CA PHE A 51 4.80 -1.88 -6.63
C PHE A 51 3.81 -1.32 -7.66
N ALA A 52 3.11 -0.27 -7.29
CA ALA A 52 1.98 0.22 -8.08
C ALA A 52 2.15 1.69 -8.45
N HIS A 53 1.62 2.04 -9.62
CA HIS A 53 1.63 3.41 -10.10
C HIS A 53 0.19 3.88 -10.29
N PHE A 54 -0.10 5.08 -9.79
CA PHE A 54 -1.42 5.69 -9.82
C PHE A 54 -1.38 6.95 -10.66
N PRO A 55 -2.51 7.37 -11.24
CA PRO A 55 -2.54 8.66 -11.95
C PRO A 55 -2.06 9.81 -11.08
N ALA A 56 -1.41 10.79 -11.69
CA ALA A 56 -0.85 11.94 -10.98
C ALA A 56 -1.92 12.72 -10.20
N ASP A 57 -3.16 12.68 -10.66
CA ASP A 57 -4.29 13.36 -10.01
C ASP A 57 -5.13 12.44 -9.11
N SER A 58 -4.62 11.26 -8.80
CA SER A 58 -5.35 10.29 -7.96
C SER A 58 -5.64 10.85 -6.57
N GLY A 59 -6.88 10.70 -6.13
CA GLY A 59 -7.28 11.03 -4.75
C GLY A 59 -6.98 9.93 -3.75
N TYR A 60 -6.46 8.79 -4.20
CA TYR A 60 -6.23 7.62 -3.35
C TYR A 60 -5.22 7.90 -2.23
N PHE A 61 -4.32 8.86 -2.45
CA PHE A 61 -3.29 9.22 -1.46
C PHE A 61 -3.78 10.26 -0.45
N GLY A 62 -5.07 10.60 -0.47
CA GLY A 62 -5.69 11.44 0.54
C GLY A 62 -5.79 12.93 0.23
N GLY A 63 -5.59 13.34 -1.00
CA GLY A 63 -5.83 14.73 -1.43
C GLY A 63 -4.77 15.75 -1.03
N GLY A 64 -3.75 15.36 -0.29
CA GLY A 64 -2.61 16.23 0.04
C GLY A 64 -1.53 16.19 -1.04
N PRO A 65 -0.38 16.83 -0.80
CA PRO A 65 0.69 16.91 -1.80
C PRO A 65 1.56 15.65 -1.88
N GLN A 66 1.26 14.63 -1.08
CA GLN A 66 2.12 13.43 -1.05
C GLN A 66 2.11 12.71 -2.42
N GLN A 67 3.30 12.35 -2.88
CA GLN A 67 3.50 11.72 -4.18
C GLN A 67 3.64 10.21 -4.10
N SER A 68 3.78 9.68 -2.90
CA SER A 68 3.91 8.24 -2.67
C SER A 68 3.10 7.84 -1.45
N MET A 69 2.72 6.58 -1.39
CA MET A 69 2.05 6.02 -0.23
C MET A 69 2.62 4.63 0.03
N ILE A 70 2.94 4.36 1.29
CA ILE A 70 3.43 3.05 1.71
C ILE A 70 2.26 2.24 2.21
N ASN A 71 2.26 0.96 1.85
CA ASN A 71 1.35 -0.03 2.40
C ASN A 71 2.14 -0.89 3.38
N LEU A 72 1.64 -1.04 4.59
CA LEU A 72 2.23 -1.92 5.60
C LEU A 72 1.37 -3.16 5.79
N ARG A 73 1.98 -4.33 5.67
CA ARG A 73 1.31 -5.58 6.03
C ARG A 73 1.23 -5.65 7.55
N VAL A 74 0.08 -6.05 8.05
CA VAL A 74 -0.16 -6.16 9.50
C VAL A 74 -0.69 -7.54 9.83
N ASP A 75 -0.45 -7.99 11.05
CA ASP A 75 -0.87 -9.32 11.48
C ASP A 75 -2.34 -9.37 11.94
N ASP A 76 -2.86 -8.29 12.52
CA ASP A 76 -4.24 -8.21 13.01
C ASP A 76 -4.71 -6.77 12.91
N LEU A 77 -5.43 -6.46 11.84
CA LEU A 77 -5.82 -5.08 11.54
C LEU A 77 -6.77 -4.52 12.60
N ASP A 78 -7.77 -5.27 13.02
CA ASP A 78 -8.74 -4.77 14.00
C ASP A 78 -8.06 -4.44 15.34
N ALA A 79 -7.19 -5.33 15.81
CA ALA A 79 -6.45 -5.09 17.05
C ALA A 79 -5.51 -3.89 16.91
N LEU A 80 -4.83 -3.77 15.76
CA LEU A 80 -3.94 -2.64 15.52
C LEU A 80 -4.70 -1.32 15.50
N LEU A 81 -5.85 -1.27 14.84
CA LEU A 81 -6.65 -0.04 14.81
C LEU A 81 -7.11 0.36 16.21
N GLY A 82 -7.43 -0.62 17.07
CA GLY A 82 -7.74 -0.33 18.47
C GLY A 82 -6.56 0.29 19.20
N GLN A 83 -5.36 -0.25 19.00
CA GLN A 83 -4.13 0.29 19.60
C GLN A 83 -3.85 1.72 19.11
N LEU A 84 -4.00 1.94 17.81
CA LEU A 84 -3.75 3.26 17.22
C LEU A 84 -4.78 4.29 17.69
N THR A 85 -6.03 3.89 17.83
CA THR A 85 -7.08 4.75 18.37
C THR A 85 -6.74 5.18 19.80
N ALA A 86 -6.32 4.23 20.63
CA ALA A 86 -5.92 4.52 22.02
C ALA A 86 -4.70 5.44 22.07
N ALA A 87 -3.84 5.38 21.06
CA ALA A 87 -2.65 6.23 20.99
C ALA A 87 -2.92 7.62 20.35
N GLY A 88 -4.16 7.88 19.95
CA GLY A 88 -4.52 9.16 19.35
C GLY A 88 -4.16 9.33 17.89
N VAL A 89 -3.89 8.24 17.19
CA VAL A 89 -3.55 8.28 15.76
C VAL A 89 -4.81 8.59 14.94
N ARG A 90 -4.67 9.47 13.96
CA ARG A 90 -5.77 9.79 13.06
C ARG A 90 -6.01 8.63 12.10
N ILE A 91 -7.24 8.10 12.10
CA ILE A 91 -7.66 6.97 11.27
C ILE A 91 -8.75 7.42 10.32
N ASP A 92 -8.64 7.05 9.05
CA ASP A 92 -9.70 7.29 8.06
C ASP A 92 -10.91 6.43 8.43
N PRO A 93 -12.13 6.99 8.45
CA PRO A 93 -13.32 6.18 8.68
C PRO A 93 -13.57 5.15 7.56
N LYS A 94 -12.96 5.34 6.40
CA LYS A 94 -13.07 4.39 5.30
C LYS A 94 -12.41 3.06 5.68
N ARG A 95 -13.08 1.97 5.35
CA ARG A 95 -12.60 0.62 5.55
C ARG A 95 -12.91 -0.18 4.29
N GLU A 96 -12.03 -1.07 3.90
CA GLU A 96 -12.27 -1.94 2.76
C GLU A 96 -11.89 -3.37 3.10
N ASP A 97 -12.82 -4.30 2.91
CA ASP A 97 -12.59 -5.72 3.06
C ASP A 97 -12.83 -6.37 1.70
N ALA A 98 -11.87 -7.16 1.25
CA ALA A 98 -11.90 -7.82 -0.05
C ALA A 98 -11.39 -9.25 0.08
N ASP A 99 -11.52 -10.03 -1.00
CA ASP A 99 -11.07 -11.42 -1.00
C ASP A 99 -9.57 -11.56 -0.71
N TYR A 100 -8.78 -10.56 -1.08
CA TYR A 100 -7.33 -10.56 -0.91
C TYR A 100 -6.87 -9.91 0.39
N GLY A 101 -7.80 -9.49 1.25
CA GLY A 101 -7.45 -8.97 2.56
C GLY A 101 -8.31 -7.82 3.03
N ARG A 102 -7.90 -7.26 4.16
CA ARG A 102 -8.57 -6.14 4.82
C ARG A 102 -7.68 -4.92 4.78
N PHE A 103 -8.27 -3.75 4.52
CA PHE A 103 -7.54 -2.50 4.36
C PHE A 103 -8.11 -1.40 5.25
N ALA A 104 -7.22 -0.58 5.77
CA ALA A 104 -7.56 0.67 6.46
C ALA A 104 -6.48 1.71 6.15
N TRP A 105 -6.75 2.97 6.47
CA TRP A 105 -5.82 4.06 6.19
C TRP A 105 -5.69 4.94 7.43
N VAL A 106 -4.46 5.34 7.71
CA VAL A 106 -4.14 6.21 8.85
C VAL A 106 -3.19 7.31 8.37
N TRP A 107 -2.98 8.32 9.22
CA TRP A 107 -2.02 9.39 8.92
C TRP A 107 -0.92 9.38 9.96
N ASP A 108 0.33 9.52 9.49
CA ASP A 108 1.47 9.64 10.40
C ASP A 108 1.57 11.09 10.94
N PRO A 109 2.49 11.36 11.89
CA PRO A 109 2.62 12.71 12.47
C PRO A 109 3.01 13.80 11.47
N GLU A 110 3.58 13.44 10.32
CA GLU A 110 3.94 14.39 9.27
C GLU A 110 2.83 14.59 8.25
N GLY A 111 1.67 13.95 8.45
CA GLY A 111 0.52 14.10 7.57
C GLY A 111 0.53 13.17 6.36
N ASN A 112 1.38 12.16 6.33
CA ASN A 112 1.38 11.18 5.24
C ASN A 112 0.31 10.12 5.48
N ARG A 113 -0.50 9.87 4.45
CA ARG A 113 -1.47 8.79 4.48
C ARG A 113 -0.75 7.47 4.26
N VAL A 114 -1.06 6.47 5.07
CA VAL A 114 -0.45 5.14 5.04
C VAL A 114 -1.56 4.11 4.93
N GLU A 115 -1.41 3.15 4.04
CA GLU A 115 -2.35 2.04 3.91
C GLU A 115 -1.90 0.88 4.79
N LEU A 116 -2.83 0.29 5.51
CA LEU A 116 -2.60 -0.90 6.33
C LEU A 116 -3.35 -2.06 5.68
N TRP A 117 -2.69 -3.19 5.57
CA TRP A 117 -3.22 -4.37 4.89
C TRP A 117 -2.99 -5.63 5.70
N GLN A 118 -4.10 -6.29 6.05
CA GLN A 118 -4.03 -7.64 6.61
C GLN A 118 -4.37 -8.60 5.47
N PRO A 119 -3.38 -9.30 4.91
CA PRO A 119 -3.63 -10.20 3.80
C PRO A 119 -4.60 -11.33 4.19
N ALA A 120 -5.39 -11.77 3.23
CA ALA A 120 -6.16 -13.00 3.36
C ALA A 120 -5.18 -14.18 3.36
N ILE A 121 -5.43 -15.14 4.20
CA ILE A 121 -4.56 -16.31 4.35
C ILE A 121 -4.72 -17.27 3.18
#